data_0522efd88780c640a214f55990e60ce2
#
_entry.id   0522efd88780c640a214f55990e60ce2
#
_cell.length_a   1.000
_cell.length_b   1.000
_cell.length_c   1.000
_cell.angle_alpha   90.00
_cell.angle_beta   90.00
_cell.angle_gamma   90.00
#
_symmetry.space_group_name_H-M   'P 1'
#
loop_
_entity.id
_entity.type
_entity.pdbx_description
1 polymer ?
#
loop_
_entity_poly.entity_id
_entity_poly.type
_entity_poly.pdbx_seq_one_letter_code
_entity_poly.pdbx_strand_id
1 'polypeptide(L)'
;MTDHATYLDAKRALDDRSLNRTVLDRFAAELPPEPEVLEVGAGTATMVERLVDWGVIDAGRWVAVDAREDALSAGEARIGGAVGDVAVEFRVADAFDVASEAAAAGERFDAVVGCAFFDVVDAAPAVDALAEVAPVAYAPITYDGETRFAPPDPDDEAVLDRYHRHMREFRPGGPDGAAALARQATAIAEGPSPWEIEPPYESGERTVLAHLLDTVEAAVGETGYDASDWAARRRRALDDERLRYEAANRDLLVRLE
;
A
#
# COMPACT_ATOMS: atom_id res chain seq x y z
N MET A 1 -20.67 -0.03 -4.34
CA MET A 1 -19.25 0.34 -4.13
C MET A 1 -18.93 0.10 -2.67
N THR A 2 -17.98 -0.76 -2.37
CA THR A 2 -17.50 -1.05 -1.00
C THR A 2 -16.86 0.22 -0.42
N ASP A 3 -17.15 0.59 0.83
CA ASP A 3 -16.44 1.70 1.46
C ASP A 3 -14.95 1.37 1.63
N HIS A 4 -14.12 2.42 1.73
CA HIS A 4 -12.67 2.26 1.70
C HIS A 4 -12.11 1.50 2.91
N ALA A 5 -12.64 1.75 4.11
CA ALA A 5 -12.18 1.05 5.32
C ALA A 5 -12.49 -0.46 5.24
N THR A 6 -13.69 -0.83 4.77
CA THR A 6 -14.05 -2.25 4.52
C THR A 6 -13.11 -2.91 3.50
N TYR A 7 -12.70 -2.19 2.45
CA TYR A 7 -11.71 -2.70 1.50
C TYR A 7 -10.34 -2.92 2.15
N LEU A 8 -9.86 -1.95 2.95
CA LEU A 8 -8.57 -2.06 3.65
C LEU A 8 -8.55 -3.24 4.63
N ASP A 9 -9.64 -3.47 5.37
CA ASP A 9 -9.75 -4.63 6.26
C ASP A 9 -9.80 -5.94 5.48
N ALA A 10 -10.53 -5.98 4.37
CA ALA A 10 -10.66 -7.16 3.54
C ALA A 10 -9.33 -7.62 2.90
N LYS A 11 -8.44 -6.67 2.57
CA LYS A 11 -7.14 -6.98 1.95
C LYS A 11 -6.06 -7.41 2.95
N ARG A 12 -6.28 -7.28 4.28
CA ARG A 12 -5.26 -7.53 5.31
C ARG A 12 -4.58 -8.89 5.16
N ALA A 13 -5.37 -9.97 5.05
CA ALA A 13 -4.83 -11.32 4.91
C ALA A 13 -4.05 -11.53 3.60
N LEU A 14 -4.50 -10.88 2.52
CA LEU A 14 -3.80 -10.87 1.23
C LEU A 14 -2.45 -10.17 1.36
N ASP A 15 -2.40 -8.97 1.96
CA ASP A 15 -1.16 -8.25 2.25
C ASP A 15 -0.22 -9.10 3.10
N ASP A 16 -0.72 -9.71 4.19
CA ASP A 16 0.07 -10.51 5.14
C ASP A 16 0.84 -11.64 4.47
N ARG A 17 0.21 -12.33 3.50
CA ARG A 17 0.87 -13.43 2.79
C ARG A 17 1.75 -12.95 1.63
N SER A 18 1.52 -11.74 1.12
CA SER A 18 2.25 -11.19 -0.02
C SER A 18 3.56 -10.51 0.39
N LEU A 19 3.65 -9.99 1.60
CA LEU A 19 4.85 -9.30 2.10
C LEU A 19 6.11 -10.14 1.96
N ASN A 20 7.16 -9.54 1.38
CA ASN A 20 8.45 -10.18 1.22
C ASN A 20 9.20 -10.30 2.54
N ARG A 21 9.26 -11.49 3.11
CA ARG A 21 9.88 -11.75 4.43
C ARG A 21 11.37 -11.37 4.47
N THR A 22 12.11 -11.55 3.38
CA THR A 22 13.53 -11.18 3.34
C THR A 22 13.71 -9.66 3.45
N VAL A 23 12.87 -8.88 2.76
CA VAL A 23 12.91 -7.41 2.87
C VAL A 23 12.46 -6.94 4.25
N LEU A 24 11.42 -7.57 4.80
CA LEU A 24 10.93 -7.30 6.15
C LEU A 24 12.00 -7.60 7.22
N ASP A 25 12.67 -8.76 7.14
CA ASP A 25 13.77 -9.13 8.07
C ASP A 25 14.92 -8.12 7.98
N ARG A 26 15.19 -7.61 6.77
CA ARG A 26 16.20 -6.58 6.58
C ARG A 26 15.77 -5.24 7.17
N PHE A 27 14.50 -4.87 7.04
CA PHE A 27 13.92 -3.69 7.71
C PHE A 27 14.04 -3.80 9.23
N ALA A 28 13.65 -4.95 9.80
CA ALA A 28 13.79 -5.21 11.24
C ALA A 28 15.23 -5.02 11.73
N ALA A 29 16.22 -5.39 10.93
CA ALA A 29 17.63 -5.24 11.27
C ALA A 29 18.16 -3.78 11.21
N GLU A 30 17.46 -2.86 10.58
CA GLU A 30 17.79 -1.42 10.58
C GLU A 30 17.20 -0.69 11.79
N LEU A 31 16.21 -1.28 12.50
CA LEU A 31 15.54 -0.65 13.63
C LEU A 31 16.30 -0.81 14.95
N PRO A 32 16.34 0.22 15.82
CA PRO A 32 16.75 0.08 17.20
C PRO A 32 15.71 -0.70 18.02
N PRO A 33 16.04 -1.11 19.28
CA PRO A 33 15.12 -1.89 20.11
C PRO A 33 13.78 -1.20 20.44
N GLU A 34 13.76 0.13 20.51
CA GLU A 34 12.56 0.95 20.77
C GLU A 34 12.46 2.02 19.66
N PRO A 35 12.03 1.65 18.43
CA PRO A 35 12.05 2.55 17.30
C PRO A 35 10.97 3.63 17.38
N GLU A 36 11.28 4.81 16.87
CA GLU A 36 10.30 5.83 16.49
C GLU A 36 10.03 5.73 14.99
N VAL A 37 8.81 5.39 14.60
CA VAL A 37 8.44 5.14 13.20
C VAL A 37 7.32 6.08 12.75
N LEU A 38 7.49 6.67 11.57
CA LEU A 38 6.45 7.42 10.87
C LEU A 38 5.81 6.54 9.79
N GLU A 39 4.54 6.21 9.93
CA GLU A 39 3.77 5.52 8.90
C GLU A 39 2.99 6.54 8.07
N VAL A 40 3.28 6.61 6.77
CA VAL A 40 2.65 7.52 5.79
C VAL A 40 1.65 6.76 4.93
N GLY A 41 0.45 7.34 4.74
CA GLY A 41 -0.66 6.63 4.10
C GLY A 41 -1.10 5.42 4.90
N ALA A 42 -1.22 5.58 6.23
CA ALA A 42 -1.44 4.47 7.16
C ALA A 42 -2.77 3.72 6.97
N GLY A 43 -3.75 4.34 6.31
CA GLY A 43 -5.07 3.76 6.13
C GLY A 43 -5.70 3.41 7.48
N THR A 44 -5.97 2.14 7.72
CA THR A 44 -6.47 1.64 9.02
C THR A 44 -5.32 1.25 9.97
N ALA A 45 -4.09 1.66 9.73
CA ALA A 45 -2.89 1.42 10.55
C ALA A 45 -2.64 -0.08 10.87
N THR A 46 -2.82 -0.94 9.88
CA THR A 46 -2.62 -2.39 10.06
C THR A 46 -1.15 -2.78 10.13
N MET A 47 -0.21 -1.91 9.66
CA MET A 47 1.21 -2.24 9.66
C MET A 47 1.78 -2.31 11.08
N VAL A 48 1.44 -1.39 11.97
CA VAL A 48 1.93 -1.45 13.36
C VAL A 48 1.46 -2.72 14.07
N GLU A 49 0.18 -3.11 13.93
CA GLU A 49 -0.33 -4.38 14.50
C GLU A 49 0.44 -5.58 13.94
N ARG A 50 0.61 -5.61 12.62
CA ARG A 50 1.33 -6.68 11.91
C ARG A 50 2.77 -6.84 12.41
N LEU A 51 3.49 -5.73 12.54
CA LEU A 51 4.90 -5.76 12.96
C LEU A 51 5.05 -6.18 14.43
N VAL A 52 4.11 -5.79 15.29
CA VAL A 52 4.06 -6.25 16.69
C VAL A 52 3.68 -7.74 16.76
N ASP A 53 2.61 -8.16 16.09
CA ASP A 53 2.16 -9.56 16.07
C ASP A 53 3.24 -10.52 15.55
N TRP A 54 4.11 -10.05 14.66
CA TRP A 54 5.22 -10.84 14.11
C TRP A 54 6.53 -10.72 14.89
N GLY A 55 6.55 -9.94 15.97
CA GLY A 55 7.75 -9.75 16.80
C GLY A 55 8.86 -8.99 16.06
N VAL A 56 8.51 -8.13 15.13
CA VAL A 56 9.47 -7.23 14.44
C VAL A 56 9.78 -6.02 15.32
N ILE A 57 8.77 -5.51 16.03
CA ILE A 57 8.89 -4.45 17.03
C ILE A 57 8.17 -4.90 18.31
N ASP A 58 8.80 -4.70 19.46
CA ASP A 58 8.22 -5.07 20.76
C ASP A 58 7.84 -3.83 21.60
N ALA A 59 8.48 -2.70 21.39
CA ALA A 59 8.25 -1.44 22.10
C ALA A 59 8.63 -0.25 21.19
N GLY A 60 8.27 0.97 21.56
CA GLY A 60 8.63 2.19 20.84
C GLY A 60 7.44 3.12 20.57
N ARG A 61 7.60 4.01 19.59
CA ARG A 61 6.59 4.98 19.19
C ARG A 61 6.27 4.86 17.70
N TRP A 62 4.97 4.87 17.38
CA TRP A 62 4.46 4.80 16.02
C TRP A 62 3.53 5.98 15.74
N VAL A 63 3.82 6.78 14.74
CA VAL A 63 2.97 7.89 14.29
C VAL A 63 2.32 7.48 12.98
N ALA A 64 1.03 7.16 13.02
CA ALA A 64 0.22 6.77 11.86
C ALA A 64 -0.44 8.01 11.24
N VAL A 65 -0.10 8.32 9.98
CA VAL A 65 -0.59 9.50 9.26
C VAL A 65 -1.36 9.07 8.03
N ASP A 66 -2.58 9.59 7.87
CA ASP A 66 -3.36 9.46 6.65
C ASP A 66 -4.21 10.70 6.41
N ALA A 67 -4.37 11.10 5.16
CA ALA A 67 -5.25 12.20 4.78
C ALA A 67 -6.74 11.83 4.86
N ARG A 68 -7.06 10.54 4.93
CA ARG A 68 -8.43 10.00 4.99
C ARG A 68 -8.84 9.74 6.44
N GLU A 69 -9.62 10.67 6.99
CA GLU A 69 -10.15 10.59 8.35
C GLU A 69 -10.96 9.31 8.60
N ASP A 70 -11.77 8.87 7.61
CA ASP A 70 -12.62 7.68 7.73
C ASP A 70 -11.81 6.39 7.96
N ALA A 71 -10.72 6.21 7.23
CA ALA A 71 -9.85 5.06 7.36
C ALA A 71 -9.04 5.11 8.66
N LEU A 72 -8.41 6.25 8.94
CA LEU A 72 -7.55 6.41 10.13
C LEU A 72 -8.35 6.28 11.43
N SER A 73 -9.57 6.88 11.48
CA SER A 73 -10.46 6.76 12.64
C SER A 73 -10.92 5.32 12.89
N ALA A 74 -11.12 4.52 11.85
CA ALA A 74 -11.42 3.10 12.01
C ALA A 74 -10.24 2.33 12.63
N GLY A 75 -9.00 2.65 12.22
CA GLY A 75 -7.77 2.13 12.83
C GLY A 75 -7.63 2.55 14.29
N GLU A 76 -7.79 3.83 14.60
CA GLU A 76 -7.74 4.37 15.96
C GLU A 76 -8.79 3.72 16.88
N ALA A 77 -10.02 3.56 16.42
CA ALA A 77 -11.09 2.91 17.19
C ALA A 77 -10.78 1.44 17.51
N ARG A 78 -10.03 0.75 16.65
CA ARG A 78 -9.63 -0.65 16.83
C ARG A 78 -8.40 -0.79 17.73
N ILE A 79 -7.38 0.04 17.50
CA ILE A 79 -6.06 -0.06 18.13
C ILE A 79 -6.05 0.69 19.47
N GLY A 80 -6.75 1.82 19.57
CA GLY A 80 -6.57 2.75 20.68
C GLY A 80 -5.20 3.46 20.60
N GLY A 81 -4.61 3.75 21.75
CA GLY A 81 -3.33 4.47 21.83
C GLY A 81 -2.08 3.58 21.85
N ALA A 82 -2.20 2.25 21.73
CA ALA A 82 -1.04 1.35 21.79
C ALA A 82 -1.34 -0.03 21.20
N VAL A 83 -0.29 -0.69 20.69
CA VAL A 83 -0.27 -2.12 20.35
C VAL A 83 0.87 -2.75 21.15
N GLY A 84 0.56 -3.60 22.13
CA GLY A 84 1.55 -4.09 23.08
C GLY A 84 2.20 -2.90 23.83
N ASP A 85 3.53 -2.84 23.83
CA ASP A 85 4.32 -1.75 24.43
C ASP A 85 4.71 -0.66 23.40
N VAL A 86 4.14 -0.70 22.18
CA VAL A 86 4.29 0.35 21.16
C VAL A 86 3.20 1.41 21.32
N ALA A 87 3.56 2.63 21.66
CA ALA A 87 2.64 3.77 21.69
C ALA A 87 2.26 4.20 20.27
N VAL A 88 0.96 4.34 19.98
CA VAL A 88 0.47 4.71 18.65
C VAL A 88 -0.23 6.08 18.71
N GLU A 89 0.24 7.00 17.90
CA GLU A 89 -0.36 8.32 17.67
C GLU A 89 -1.01 8.35 16.28
N PHE A 90 -2.25 8.84 16.19
CA PHE A 90 -2.98 8.96 14.92
C PHE A 90 -3.09 10.43 14.53
N ARG A 91 -2.72 10.75 13.27
CA ARG A 91 -2.75 12.12 12.74
C ARG A 91 -3.46 12.16 11.40
N VAL A 92 -4.65 12.76 11.35
CA VAL A 92 -5.34 13.05 10.07
C VAL A 92 -4.68 14.28 9.46
N ALA A 93 -3.79 14.05 8.49
CA ALA A 93 -3.02 15.10 7.84
C ALA A 93 -2.44 14.60 6.50
N ASP A 94 -1.94 15.53 5.69
CA ASP A 94 -1.03 15.19 4.60
C ASP A 94 0.32 14.72 5.15
N ALA A 95 0.85 13.64 4.59
CA ALA A 95 2.09 13.03 5.07
C ALA A 95 3.30 13.97 4.94
N PHE A 96 3.33 14.80 3.89
CA PHE A 96 4.43 15.73 3.64
C PHE A 96 4.35 16.96 4.54
N ASP A 97 3.15 17.40 4.91
CA ASP A 97 2.96 18.44 5.92
C ASP A 97 3.51 17.97 7.27
N VAL A 98 3.19 16.73 7.68
CA VAL A 98 3.71 16.13 8.91
C VAL A 98 5.24 15.99 8.88
N ALA A 99 5.81 15.53 7.78
CA ALA A 99 7.26 15.44 7.63
C ALA A 99 7.92 16.84 7.73
N SER A 100 7.35 17.85 7.08
CA SER A 100 7.83 19.23 7.15
C SER A 100 7.76 19.82 8.55
N GLU A 101 6.64 19.61 9.27
CA GLU A 101 6.47 20.03 10.66
C GLU A 101 7.50 19.36 11.59
N ALA A 102 7.70 18.05 11.46
CA ALA A 102 8.68 17.28 12.22
C ALA A 102 10.10 17.79 11.96
N ALA A 103 10.47 18.00 10.69
CA ALA A 103 11.79 18.55 10.31
C ALA A 103 12.01 19.93 10.93
N ALA A 104 11.01 20.83 10.86
CA ALA A 104 11.09 22.16 11.44
C ALA A 104 11.21 22.13 12.97
N ALA A 105 10.59 21.16 13.64
CA ALA A 105 10.70 20.93 15.08
C ALA A 105 12.01 20.22 15.49
N GLY A 106 12.81 19.74 14.54
CA GLY A 106 13.98 18.92 14.79
C GLY A 106 13.67 17.50 15.25
N GLU A 107 12.43 17.05 15.07
CA GLU A 107 11.99 15.69 15.35
C GLU A 107 12.56 14.74 14.27
N ARG A 108 12.94 13.54 14.68
CA ARG A 108 13.50 12.51 13.81
C ARG A 108 12.85 11.17 14.13
N PHE A 109 12.69 10.38 13.09
CA PHE A 109 12.23 8.99 13.17
C PHE A 109 13.38 8.06 12.77
N ASP A 110 13.38 6.84 13.29
CA ASP A 110 14.33 5.81 12.89
C ASP A 110 14.02 5.25 11.50
N ALA A 111 12.75 5.24 11.14
CA ALA A 111 12.27 4.80 9.81
C ALA A 111 10.94 5.45 9.42
N VAL A 112 10.71 5.51 8.10
CA VAL A 112 9.38 5.70 7.50
C VAL A 112 8.86 4.37 6.99
N VAL A 113 7.55 4.12 7.15
CA VAL A 113 6.83 3.00 6.53
C VAL A 113 5.72 3.56 5.65
N GLY A 114 5.62 3.08 4.40
CA GLY A 114 4.58 3.51 3.46
C GLY A 114 4.06 2.33 2.63
N CYS A 115 3.06 1.60 3.18
CA CYS A 115 2.46 0.45 2.50
C CYS A 115 1.53 0.90 1.38
N ALA A 116 1.79 0.49 0.13
CA ALA A 116 1.04 0.92 -1.05
C ALA A 116 0.91 2.46 -1.14
N PHE A 117 1.97 3.18 -0.79
CA PHE A 117 2.01 4.64 -0.75
C PHE A 117 2.79 5.24 -1.93
N PHE A 118 3.94 4.66 -2.25
CA PHE A 118 4.83 5.24 -3.28
C PHE A 118 4.34 5.07 -4.72
N ASP A 119 3.29 4.30 -4.95
CA ASP A 119 2.58 4.22 -6.23
C ASP A 119 1.50 5.30 -6.39
N VAL A 120 1.18 6.06 -5.34
CA VAL A 120 0.19 7.15 -5.39
C VAL A 120 0.80 8.55 -5.26
N VAL A 121 2.10 8.65 -4.96
CA VAL A 121 2.83 9.92 -4.83
C VAL A 121 4.00 10.01 -5.81
N ASP A 122 4.48 11.23 -6.10
CA ASP A 122 5.72 11.42 -6.85
C ASP A 122 6.92 11.03 -5.97
N ALA A 123 7.70 10.06 -6.44
CA ALA A 123 8.79 9.49 -5.67
C ALA A 123 9.89 10.51 -5.35
N ALA A 124 10.22 11.45 -6.26
CA ALA A 124 11.31 12.39 -6.02
C ALA A 124 11.01 13.35 -4.87
N PRO A 125 9.91 14.14 -4.88
CA PRO A 125 9.59 15.00 -3.74
C PRO A 125 9.26 14.21 -2.47
N ALA A 126 8.75 12.97 -2.58
CA ALA A 126 8.50 12.12 -1.43
C ALA A 126 9.82 11.72 -0.73
N VAL A 127 10.82 11.27 -1.50
CA VAL A 127 12.15 10.93 -0.97
C VAL A 127 12.79 12.16 -0.33
N ASP A 128 12.78 13.32 -1.01
CA ASP A 128 13.37 14.56 -0.49
C ASP A 128 12.74 14.97 0.85
N ALA A 129 11.40 14.96 0.94
CA ALA A 129 10.71 15.35 2.18
C ALA A 129 10.94 14.36 3.33
N LEU A 130 10.92 13.04 3.04
CA LEU A 130 11.07 12.02 4.06
C LEU A 130 12.53 11.87 4.53
N ALA A 131 13.52 12.17 3.68
CA ALA A 131 14.94 12.21 4.04
C ALA A 131 15.26 13.24 5.14
N GLU A 132 14.47 14.32 5.21
CA GLU A 132 14.60 15.32 6.25
C GLU A 132 14.27 14.80 7.65
N VAL A 133 13.54 13.67 7.77
CA VAL A 133 13.02 13.18 9.05
C VAL A 133 13.44 11.74 9.39
N ALA A 134 13.88 10.95 8.42
CA ALA A 134 14.28 9.56 8.67
C ALA A 134 15.40 9.10 7.73
N PRO A 135 16.27 8.18 8.14
CA PRO A 135 17.37 7.67 7.32
C PRO A 135 16.95 6.57 6.32
N VAL A 136 15.85 5.87 6.61
CA VAL A 136 15.38 4.73 5.78
C VAL A 136 13.88 4.76 5.59
N ALA A 137 13.41 4.23 4.45
CA ALA A 137 12.00 3.98 4.19
C ALA A 137 11.76 2.51 3.82
N TYR A 138 10.76 1.90 4.44
CA TYR A 138 10.21 0.61 4.05
C TYR A 138 8.90 0.83 3.29
N ALA A 139 8.89 0.43 2.04
CA ALA A 139 7.79 0.58 1.08
C ALA A 139 7.25 -0.78 0.65
N PRO A 140 6.45 -1.45 1.50
CA PRO A 140 5.86 -2.73 1.15
C PRO A 140 4.67 -2.58 0.20
N ILE A 141 4.43 -3.64 -0.62
CA ILE A 141 3.27 -3.72 -1.51
C ILE A 141 3.20 -2.51 -2.48
N THR A 142 4.35 -2.04 -2.95
CA THR A 142 4.39 -0.95 -3.94
C THR A 142 4.14 -1.54 -5.33
N TYR A 143 3.12 -1.03 -6.04
CA TYR A 143 2.72 -1.54 -7.34
C TYR A 143 3.85 -1.43 -8.38
N ASP A 144 4.08 -2.51 -9.15
CA ASP A 144 5.19 -2.68 -10.12
C ASP A 144 4.68 -2.91 -11.56
N GLY A 145 3.53 -2.35 -11.92
CA GLY A 145 3.10 -2.14 -13.30
C GLY A 145 2.38 -3.28 -14.00
N GLU A 146 2.16 -4.42 -13.39
CA GLU A 146 1.55 -5.56 -14.04
C GLU A 146 0.27 -6.01 -13.32
N THR A 147 -0.83 -6.10 -14.08
CA THR A 147 -2.13 -6.62 -13.59
C THR A 147 -2.63 -7.66 -14.56
N ARG A 148 -3.07 -8.80 -14.04
CA ARG A 148 -3.62 -9.89 -14.85
C ARG A 148 -4.92 -10.43 -14.27
N PHE A 149 -5.85 -10.79 -15.16
CA PHE A 149 -7.04 -11.54 -14.81
C PHE A 149 -7.09 -12.85 -15.59
N ALA A 150 -7.61 -13.92 -14.96
CA ALA A 150 -7.88 -15.19 -15.62
C ALA A 150 -9.27 -15.72 -15.19
N PRO A 151 -9.98 -16.49 -16.05
CA PRO A 151 -9.60 -16.87 -17.42
C PRO A 151 -9.50 -15.64 -18.35
N PRO A 152 -8.74 -15.74 -19.49
CA PRO A 152 -8.62 -14.62 -20.42
C PRO A 152 -9.96 -14.13 -20.96
N ASP A 153 -10.07 -12.80 -21.12
CA ASP A 153 -11.21 -12.15 -21.75
C ASP A 153 -10.70 -11.34 -22.97
N PRO A 154 -11.43 -11.31 -24.10
CA PRO A 154 -10.98 -10.64 -25.32
C PRO A 154 -10.73 -9.14 -25.15
N ASP A 155 -11.33 -8.50 -24.15
CA ASP A 155 -11.17 -7.07 -23.89
C ASP A 155 -10.09 -6.74 -22.83
N ASP A 156 -9.42 -7.74 -22.23
CA ASP A 156 -8.41 -7.53 -21.18
C ASP A 156 -7.34 -6.54 -21.59
N GLU A 157 -6.70 -6.77 -22.74
CA GLU A 157 -5.63 -5.91 -23.24
C GLU A 157 -6.11 -4.45 -23.37
N ALA A 158 -7.27 -4.25 -24.00
CA ALA A 158 -7.80 -2.92 -24.22
C ALA A 158 -8.19 -2.19 -22.91
N VAL A 159 -8.72 -2.93 -21.93
CA VAL A 159 -9.12 -2.38 -20.62
C VAL A 159 -7.89 -2.10 -19.76
N LEU A 160 -6.96 -3.05 -19.64
CA LEU A 160 -5.78 -2.89 -18.79
C LEU A 160 -4.81 -1.83 -19.32
N ASP A 161 -4.63 -1.71 -20.63
CA ASP A 161 -3.83 -0.62 -21.22
C ASP A 161 -4.40 0.75 -20.86
N ARG A 162 -5.73 0.91 -20.86
CA ARG A 162 -6.39 2.15 -20.47
C ARG A 162 -6.29 2.41 -18.98
N TYR A 163 -6.45 1.37 -18.17
CA TYR A 163 -6.29 1.46 -16.72
C TYR A 163 -4.88 1.92 -16.35
N HIS A 164 -3.84 1.31 -16.92
CA HIS A 164 -2.45 1.72 -16.69
C HIS A 164 -2.16 3.13 -17.22
N ARG A 165 -2.78 3.52 -18.33
CA ARG A 165 -2.68 4.90 -18.84
C ARG A 165 -3.32 5.88 -17.86
N HIS A 166 -4.53 5.59 -17.38
CA HIS A 166 -5.20 6.39 -16.36
C HIS A 166 -4.35 6.54 -15.10
N MET A 167 -3.73 5.46 -14.63
CA MET A 167 -2.80 5.54 -13.49
C MET A 167 -1.65 6.52 -13.76
N ARG A 168 -1.03 6.50 -14.96
CA ARG A 168 0.05 7.43 -15.32
C ARG A 168 -0.39 8.88 -15.39
N GLU A 169 -1.64 9.12 -15.75
CA GLU A 169 -2.18 10.48 -15.90
C GLU A 169 -2.66 11.09 -14.58
N PHE A 170 -3.18 10.28 -13.66
CA PHE A 170 -3.88 10.74 -12.46
C PHE A 170 -3.24 10.31 -11.13
N ARG A 171 -2.24 9.44 -11.16
CA ARG A 171 -1.48 9.03 -9.97
C ARG A 171 0.00 9.37 -10.19
N PRO A 172 0.59 10.27 -9.41
CA PRO A 172 1.99 10.70 -9.60
C PRO A 172 3.02 9.56 -9.56
N GLY A 173 2.86 8.57 -8.66
CA GLY A 173 3.69 7.35 -8.62
C GLY A 173 3.41 6.43 -9.80
N GLY A 174 2.13 6.33 -10.19
CA GLY A 174 1.67 5.55 -11.33
C GLY A 174 1.98 4.05 -11.24
N PRO A 175 1.94 3.34 -12.37
CA PRO A 175 2.22 1.90 -12.40
C PRO A 175 3.71 1.57 -12.20
N ASP A 176 4.59 2.55 -12.29
CA ASP A 176 6.04 2.38 -12.17
C ASP A 176 6.58 2.82 -10.79
N GLY A 177 5.70 2.87 -9.75
CA GLY A 177 6.02 3.42 -8.43
C GLY A 177 7.23 2.76 -7.76
N ALA A 178 7.31 1.43 -7.79
CA ALA A 178 8.46 0.70 -7.25
C ALA A 178 9.77 1.07 -7.97
N ALA A 179 9.76 1.09 -9.30
CA ALA A 179 10.92 1.47 -10.10
C ALA A 179 11.25 2.98 -9.94
N ALA A 180 10.25 3.84 -9.74
CA ALA A 180 10.46 5.26 -9.47
C ALA A 180 11.17 5.47 -8.14
N LEU A 181 10.71 4.82 -7.07
CA LEU A 181 11.37 4.88 -5.75
C LEU A 181 12.81 4.36 -5.81
N ALA A 182 13.05 3.22 -6.46
CA ALA A 182 14.39 2.65 -6.61
C ALA A 182 15.37 3.53 -7.41
N ARG A 183 14.88 4.46 -8.23
CA ARG A 183 15.72 5.46 -8.92
C ARG A 183 16.07 6.67 -8.07
N GLN A 184 15.25 7.01 -7.09
CA GLN A 184 15.39 8.21 -6.26
C GLN A 184 16.14 7.96 -4.96
N ALA A 185 16.22 6.70 -4.50
CA ALA A 185 16.83 6.33 -3.24
C ALA A 185 17.73 5.09 -3.41
N THR A 186 18.67 4.89 -2.50
CA THR A 186 19.58 3.76 -2.53
C THR A 186 18.92 2.51 -1.96
N ALA A 187 18.70 1.48 -2.78
CA ALA A 187 18.11 0.23 -2.32
C ALA A 187 19.02 -0.50 -1.32
N ILE A 188 18.49 -0.84 -0.16
CA ILE A 188 19.10 -1.71 0.86
C ILE A 188 18.68 -3.15 0.62
N ALA A 189 17.39 -3.35 0.34
CA ALA A 189 16.80 -4.64 -0.04
C ALA A 189 15.57 -4.42 -0.92
N GLU A 190 15.30 -5.36 -1.81
CA GLU A 190 14.09 -5.40 -2.61
C GLU A 190 13.67 -6.84 -2.91
N GLY A 191 12.38 -7.05 -3.14
CA GLY A 191 11.87 -8.34 -3.53
C GLY A 191 10.40 -8.30 -3.96
N PRO A 192 9.93 -9.31 -4.72
CA PRO A 192 8.55 -9.38 -5.15
C PRO A 192 7.61 -9.62 -3.95
N SER A 193 6.44 -8.98 -4.00
CA SER A 193 5.34 -9.15 -3.06
C SER A 193 3.99 -9.21 -3.80
N PRO A 194 3.83 -10.13 -4.76
CA PRO A 194 2.67 -10.15 -5.63
C PRO A 194 1.38 -10.40 -4.85
N TRP A 195 0.30 -9.77 -5.28
CA TRP A 195 -1.03 -10.22 -4.93
C TRP A 195 -1.46 -11.32 -5.87
N GLU A 196 -1.75 -12.47 -5.32
CA GLU A 196 -2.27 -13.63 -6.03
C GLU A 196 -3.58 -14.06 -5.38
N ILE A 197 -4.67 -13.99 -6.13
CA ILE A 197 -6.00 -14.41 -5.68
C ILE A 197 -6.55 -15.47 -6.63
N GLU A 198 -6.87 -16.63 -6.10
CA GLU A 198 -7.48 -17.73 -6.84
C GLU A 198 -8.52 -18.48 -6.00
N PRO A 199 -9.57 -19.05 -6.63
CA PRO A 199 -10.53 -19.85 -5.88
C PRO A 199 -9.95 -21.20 -5.37
N PRO A 200 -10.42 -21.68 -4.19
CA PRO A 200 -11.44 -21.05 -3.37
C PRO A 200 -10.92 -19.79 -2.66
N TYR A 201 -11.72 -18.71 -2.70
CA TYR A 201 -11.30 -17.43 -2.12
C TYR A 201 -11.19 -17.47 -0.61
N GLU A 202 -10.10 -16.95 -0.07
CA GLU A 202 -9.92 -16.74 1.35
C GLU A 202 -10.76 -15.55 1.87
N SER A 203 -10.77 -15.37 3.19
CA SER A 203 -11.54 -14.30 3.83
C SER A 203 -11.14 -12.93 3.29
N GLY A 204 -12.13 -12.17 2.83
CA GLY A 204 -11.94 -10.82 2.27
C GLY A 204 -11.63 -10.76 0.78
N GLU A 205 -11.09 -11.80 0.16
CA GLU A 205 -10.62 -11.76 -1.24
C GLU A 205 -11.73 -11.47 -2.25
N ARG A 206 -12.93 -12.01 -2.04
CA ARG A 206 -14.10 -11.67 -2.87
C ARG A 206 -14.41 -10.16 -2.81
N THR A 207 -14.29 -9.55 -1.64
CA THR A 207 -14.49 -8.11 -1.45
C THR A 207 -13.40 -7.31 -2.15
N VAL A 208 -12.13 -7.76 -2.05
CA VAL A 208 -10.99 -7.16 -2.75
C VAL A 208 -11.20 -7.21 -4.26
N LEU A 209 -11.54 -8.39 -4.81
CA LEU A 209 -11.80 -8.54 -6.26
C LEU A 209 -12.96 -7.67 -6.74
N ALA A 210 -14.06 -7.62 -6.00
CA ALA A 210 -15.21 -6.77 -6.36
C ALA A 210 -14.80 -5.28 -6.39
N HIS A 211 -14.04 -4.81 -5.39
CA HIS A 211 -13.55 -3.44 -5.32
C HIS A 211 -12.57 -3.12 -6.47
N LEU A 212 -11.66 -4.05 -6.80
CA LEU A 212 -10.73 -3.88 -7.92
C LEU A 212 -11.46 -3.79 -9.25
N LEU A 213 -12.49 -4.61 -9.49
CA LEU A 213 -13.29 -4.53 -10.70
C LEU A 213 -14.02 -3.18 -10.82
N ASP A 214 -14.60 -2.69 -9.71
CA ASP A 214 -15.22 -1.36 -9.67
C ASP A 214 -14.22 -0.25 -9.96
N THR A 215 -13.01 -0.35 -9.40
CA THR A 215 -11.92 0.62 -9.60
C THR A 215 -11.45 0.65 -11.05
N VAL A 216 -11.21 -0.51 -11.65
CA VAL A 216 -10.77 -0.61 -13.06
C VAL A 216 -11.85 -0.07 -14.00
N GLU A 217 -13.13 -0.47 -13.80
CA GLU A 217 -14.25 0.01 -14.62
C GLU A 217 -14.39 1.53 -14.55
N ALA A 218 -14.35 2.12 -13.34
CA ALA A 218 -14.43 3.56 -13.13
C ALA A 218 -13.29 4.31 -13.79
N ALA A 219 -12.04 3.90 -13.53
CA ALA A 219 -10.85 4.52 -14.09
C ALA A 219 -10.82 4.47 -15.63
N VAL A 220 -11.22 3.34 -16.21
CA VAL A 220 -11.31 3.18 -17.67
C VAL A 220 -12.43 4.05 -18.24
N GLY A 221 -13.57 4.17 -17.53
CA GLY A 221 -14.68 5.04 -17.90
C GLY A 221 -14.28 6.51 -18.01
N GLU A 222 -13.39 7.00 -17.12
CA GLU A 222 -12.82 8.37 -17.17
C GLU A 222 -11.98 8.62 -18.43
N THR A 223 -11.44 7.58 -19.07
CA THR A 223 -10.77 7.69 -20.37
C THR A 223 -11.71 7.77 -21.58
N GLY A 224 -13.04 7.73 -21.32
CA GLY A 224 -14.07 7.72 -22.36
C GLY A 224 -14.32 6.34 -22.99
N TYR A 225 -13.81 5.27 -22.41
CA TYR A 225 -14.05 3.89 -22.88
C TYR A 225 -15.07 3.18 -22.00
N ASP A 226 -16.09 2.57 -22.62
CA ASP A 226 -17.08 1.78 -21.92
C ASP A 226 -16.56 0.37 -21.62
N ALA A 227 -16.21 0.12 -20.38
CA ALA A 227 -15.75 -1.19 -19.89
C ALA A 227 -16.86 -2.02 -19.22
N SER A 228 -18.14 -1.59 -19.29
CA SER A 228 -19.23 -2.21 -18.55
C SER A 228 -19.48 -3.69 -18.90
N ASP A 229 -19.39 -4.06 -20.19
CA ASP A 229 -19.54 -5.44 -20.63
C ASP A 229 -18.38 -6.33 -20.13
N TRP A 230 -17.15 -5.83 -20.16
CA TRP A 230 -15.98 -6.50 -19.58
C TRP A 230 -16.18 -6.70 -18.08
N ALA A 231 -16.50 -5.65 -17.35
CA ALA A 231 -16.72 -5.70 -15.90
C ALA A 231 -17.85 -6.67 -15.52
N ALA A 232 -18.95 -6.68 -16.29
CA ALA A 232 -20.04 -7.63 -16.09
C ALA A 232 -19.61 -9.09 -16.30
N ARG A 233 -18.74 -9.39 -17.29
CA ARG A 233 -18.20 -10.74 -17.48
C ARG A 233 -17.27 -11.13 -16.35
N ARG A 234 -16.42 -10.20 -15.87
CA ARG A 234 -15.51 -10.43 -14.73
C ARG A 234 -16.27 -10.68 -13.43
N ARG A 235 -17.35 -9.89 -13.15
CA ARG A 235 -18.20 -10.12 -11.98
C ARG A 235 -18.91 -11.49 -12.04
N ARG A 236 -19.38 -11.92 -13.22
CA ARG A 236 -19.90 -13.29 -13.36
C ARG A 236 -18.83 -14.35 -13.08
N ALA A 237 -17.60 -14.17 -13.56
CA ALA A 237 -16.51 -15.09 -13.26
C ALA A 237 -16.17 -15.12 -11.76
N LEU A 238 -16.30 -13.99 -11.05
CA LEU A 238 -16.16 -13.90 -9.60
C LEU A 238 -17.29 -14.65 -8.88
N ASP A 239 -18.53 -14.47 -9.31
CA ASP A 239 -19.70 -15.14 -8.74
C ASP A 239 -19.68 -16.66 -8.94
N ASP A 240 -19.16 -17.11 -10.07
CA ASP A 240 -18.94 -18.52 -10.41
C ASP A 240 -17.68 -19.13 -9.76
N GLU A 241 -16.95 -18.37 -8.92
CA GLU A 241 -15.67 -18.78 -8.31
C GLU A 241 -14.62 -19.27 -9.32
N ARG A 242 -14.47 -18.52 -10.43
CA ARG A 242 -13.51 -18.83 -11.51
C ARG A 242 -12.54 -17.70 -11.81
N LEU A 243 -12.78 -16.50 -11.24
CA LEU A 243 -11.90 -15.36 -11.46
C LEU A 243 -10.58 -15.55 -10.69
N ARG A 244 -9.48 -15.36 -11.38
CA ARG A 244 -8.15 -15.24 -10.77
C ARG A 244 -7.61 -13.84 -11.02
N TYR A 245 -6.81 -13.37 -10.11
CA TYR A 245 -6.20 -12.04 -10.18
C TYR A 245 -4.75 -12.12 -9.71
N GLU A 246 -3.89 -11.44 -10.45
CA GLU A 246 -2.49 -11.24 -10.08
C GLU A 246 -2.14 -9.76 -10.29
N ALA A 247 -1.49 -9.17 -9.29
CA ALA A 247 -0.85 -7.87 -9.42
C ALA A 247 0.60 -7.98 -9.00
N ALA A 248 1.49 -7.50 -9.86
CA ALA A 248 2.89 -7.39 -9.50
C ALA A 248 3.05 -6.23 -8.52
N ASN A 249 3.50 -6.57 -7.32
CA ASN A 249 3.94 -5.60 -6.32
C ASN A 249 5.36 -5.96 -5.90
N ARG A 250 6.02 -4.99 -5.30
CA ARG A 250 7.38 -5.12 -4.80
C ARG A 250 7.50 -4.48 -3.42
N ASP A 251 8.21 -5.15 -2.54
CA ASP A 251 8.67 -4.54 -1.29
C ASP A 251 10.05 -3.94 -1.53
N LEU A 252 10.24 -2.73 -1.05
CA LEU A 252 11.52 -2.02 -1.07
C LEU A 252 11.88 -1.54 0.32
N LEU A 253 13.13 -1.69 0.68
CA LEU A 253 13.77 -0.98 1.78
C LEU A 253 14.86 -0.10 1.16
N VAL A 254 14.76 1.19 1.36
CA VAL A 254 15.66 2.17 0.74
C VAL A 254 16.27 3.08 1.79
N ARG A 255 17.48 3.57 1.52
CA ARG A 255 18.12 4.65 2.26
C ARG A 255 17.67 5.98 1.65
N LEU A 256 17.19 6.86 2.49
CA LEU A 256 16.83 8.24 2.16
C LEU A 256 18.09 9.12 2.35
N GLU A 257 18.63 9.68 1.25
CA GLU A 257 19.86 10.53 1.24
C GLU A 257 19.57 11.88 0.60
#